data_cd939b25a51c9dc608176e0913fa33d6
#
_entry.id   cd939b25a51c9dc608176e0913fa33d6
#
_cell.length_a   1.000
_cell.length_b   1.000
_cell.length_c   1.000
_cell.angle_alpha   90.00
_cell.angle_beta   90.00
_cell.angle_gamma   90.00
#
_symmetry.space_group_name_H-M   'P 1'
#
loop_
_entity.id
_entity.type
_entity.pdbx_description
1 polymer ?
#
loop_
_entity_poly.entity_id
_entity_poly.type
_entity_poly.pdbx_seq_one_letter_code
_entity_poly.pdbx_strand_id
1 'polypeptide(L)' 'MRDKVQIKSKIIEAGYAAVDELIEVARDKIINNSEEDLSADKLKNAAATKKLALFDAFEILNRLQAEEEAIDMERKGISY' A
#
# COMPACT_ATOMS: atom_id res chain seq x y z
N MET A 1 -2.51 5.90 30.36
CA MET A 1 -3.38 5.02 29.54
C MET A 1 -3.18 5.35 28.08
N ARG A 2 -3.02 4.33 27.26
CA ARG A 2 -2.80 4.55 25.83
C ARG A 2 -4.10 4.83 25.11
N ASP A 3 -4.07 5.88 24.31
CA ASP A 3 -5.21 6.24 23.48
C ASP A 3 -5.22 5.36 22.23
N LYS A 4 -6.20 4.49 22.13
CA LYS A 4 -6.33 3.58 20.99
C LYS A 4 -6.48 4.31 19.67
N VAL A 5 -7.15 5.46 19.66
CA VAL A 5 -7.32 6.26 18.45
C VAL A 5 -5.98 6.79 17.98
N GLN A 6 -5.14 7.27 18.92
CA GLN A 6 -3.81 7.74 18.55
C GLN A 6 -2.94 6.63 17.98
N ILE A 7 -3.00 5.45 18.57
CA ILE A 7 -2.24 4.31 18.10
C ILE A 7 -2.71 3.92 16.71
N LYS A 8 -4.01 3.82 16.49
CA LYS A 8 -4.58 3.50 15.18
C LYS A 8 -4.18 4.55 14.14
N SER A 9 -4.21 5.82 14.52
CA SER A 9 -3.82 6.90 13.61
C SER A 9 -2.38 6.75 13.14
N LYS A 10 -1.49 6.36 14.04
CA LYS A 10 -0.08 6.12 13.69
C LYS A 10 0.07 4.92 12.74
N ILE A 11 -0.70 3.88 12.99
CA ILE A 11 -0.70 2.70 12.10
C ILE A 11 -1.22 3.09 10.72
N ILE A 12 -2.28 3.89 10.68
CA ILE A 12 -2.84 4.38 9.42
C ILE A 12 -1.82 5.21 8.65
N GLU A 13 -1.11 6.12 9.33
CA GLU A 13 -0.06 6.89 8.68
C GLU A 13 1.04 6.00 8.10
N ALA A 14 1.47 5.01 8.87
CA ALA A 14 2.47 4.06 8.40
C ALA A 14 1.95 3.27 7.21
N GLY A 15 0.67 2.93 7.23
CA GLY A 15 0.04 2.23 6.12
C GLY A 15 0.03 3.05 4.84
N TYR A 16 -0.29 4.33 4.93
CA TYR A 16 -0.24 5.21 3.76
C TYR A 16 1.18 5.35 3.22
N ALA A 17 2.17 5.43 4.10
CA ALA A 17 3.57 5.46 3.67
C ALA A 17 3.93 4.17 2.92
N ALA A 18 3.46 3.03 3.39
CA ALA A 18 3.68 1.75 2.71
C ALA A 18 3.01 1.72 1.34
N VAL A 19 1.79 2.27 1.24
CA VAL A 19 1.10 2.38 -0.05
C VAL A 19 1.92 3.22 -1.02
N ASP A 20 2.47 4.33 -0.57
CA ASP A 20 3.32 5.18 -1.42
C ASP A 20 4.54 4.41 -1.92
N GLU A 21 5.17 3.63 -1.08
CA GLU A 21 6.30 2.81 -1.49
C GLU A 21 5.91 1.75 -2.53
N LEU A 22 4.75 1.13 -2.34
CA LEU A 22 4.24 0.15 -3.30
C LEU A 22 3.92 0.80 -4.63
N ILE A 23 3.38 2.01 -4.62
CA ILE A 23 3.13 2.77 -5.83
C ILE A 23 4.45 3.01 -6.58
N GLU A 24 5.51 3.37 -5.86
CA GLU A 24 6.81 3.59 -6.49
C GLU A 24 7.34 2.30 -7.12
N VAL A 25 7.19 1.16 -6.45
CA VAL A 25 7.57 -0.13 -7.02
C VAL A 25 6.82 -0.37 -8.34
N ALA A 26 5.52 -0.09 -8.34
CA ALA A 26 4.69 -0.28 -9.54
C ALA A 26 5.08 0.68 -10.67
N ARG A 27 5.54 1.88 -10.33
CA ARG A 27 5.90 2.90 -11.32
C ARG A 27 7.30 2.73 -11.86
N ASP A 28 8.16 2.02 -11.16
CA ASP A 28 9.54 1.81 -11.60
C ASP A 28 9.57 1.19 -12.97
N LYS A 29 10.38 1.76 -13.83
CA LYS A 29 10.54 1.21 -15.17
C LYS A 29 11.33 -0.07 -15.09
N ILE A 30 10.92 -1.03 -15.89
CA ILE A 30 11.73 -2.21 -16.12
C ILE A 30 12.86 -1.74 -17.01
N ILE A 31 14.01 -1.50 -16.39
CA ILE A 31 15.17 -0.95 -17.12
C ILE A 31 15.80 -2.07 -17.93
N ASN A 32 15.77 -1.87 -19.23
CA ASN A 32 16.53 -2.69 -20.15
C ASN A 32 17.72 -1.85 -20.58
N ASN A 33 18.86 -2.06 -19.97
CA ASN A 33 20.09 -1.46 -20.46
C ASN A 33 20.37 -2.08 -21.81
N SER A 34 20.32 -1.27 -22.81
CA SER A 34 20.32 -1.65 -24.21
C SER A 34 21.32 -2.70 -24.65
N GLU A 35 22.29 -2.98 -23.83
CA GLU A 35 23.33 -3.93 -24.19
C GLU A 35 23.11 -5.31 -23.64
N GLU A 36 22.14 -5.46 -22.76
CA GLU A 36 21.81 -6.76 -22.22
C GLU A 36 20.33 -7.00 -22.38
N ASP A 37 20.02 -8.02 -23.12
CA ASP A 37 18.65 -8.43 -23.24
C ASP A 37 18.18 -8.93 -21.88
N LEU A 38 17.15 -8.29 -21.37
CA LEU A 38 16.47 -8.86 -20.22
C LEU A 38 15.83 -10.16 -20.72
N SER A 39 16.15 -11.25 -20.06
CA SER A 39 15.52 -12.50 -20.39
C SER A 39 14.02 -12.39 -20.16
N ALA A 40 13.26 -13.21 -20.87
CA ALA A 40 11.81 -13.25 -20.73
C ALA A 40 11.42 -13.50 -19.25
N ASP A 41 12.20 -14.31 -18.55
CA ASP A 41 11.95 -14.61 -17.15
C ASP A 41 12.11 -13.38 -16.26
N LYS A 42 13.13 -12.56 -16.50
CA LYS A 42 13.34 -11.35 -15.72
C LYS A 42 12.23 -10.34 -15.95
N LEU A 43 11.81 -10.18 -17.20
CA LEU A 43 10.70 -9.29 -17.52
C LEU A 43 9.41 -9.76 -16.87
N LYS A 44 9.17 -11.05 -16.91
CA LYS A 44 7.99 -11.65 -16.31
C LYS A 44 8.00 -11.45 -14.79
N ASN A 45 9.16 -11.67 -14.15
CA ASN A 45 9.29 -11.48 -12.72
C ASN A 45 9.08 -10.02 -12.32
N ALA A 46 9.62 -9.09 -13.09
CA ALA A 46 9.44 -7.67 -12.83
C ALA A 46 7.97 -7.28 -12.96
N ALA A 47 7.30 -7.78 -13.99
CA ALA A 47 5.88 -7.52 -14.17
C ALA A 47 5.04 -8.10 -13.04
N ALA A 48 5.37 -9.31 -12.60
CA ALA A 48 4.68 -9.95 -11.49
C ALA A 48 4.87 -9.15 -10.19
N THR A 49 6.07 -8.65 -9.95
CA THR A 49 6.36 -7.82 -8.78
C THR A 49 5.49 -6.55 -8.79
N LYS A 50 5.38 -5.90 -9.94
CA LYS A 50 4.54 -4.70 -10.07
C LYS A 50 3.07 -5.01 -9.82
N LYS A 51 2.60 -6.11 -10.35
CA LYS A 51 1.22 -6.55 -10.15
C LYS A 51 0.93 -6.77 -8.67
N LEU A 52 1.83 -7.48 -7.97
CA LEU A 52 1.69 -7.73 -6.56
C LEU A 52 1.71 -6.44 -5.75
N ALA A 53 2.59 -5.50 -6.12
CA ALA A 53 2.66 -4.21 -5.46
C ALA A 53 1.33 -3.45 -5.58
N LEU A 54 0.72 -3.46 -6.77
CA LEU A 54 -0.56 -2.80 -6.98
C LEU A 54 -1.68 -3.46 -6.19
N PHE A 55 -1.73 -4.78 -6.18
CA PHE A 55 -2.75 -5.52 -5.46
C PHE A 55 -2.60 -5.30 -3.95
N ASP A 56 -1.37 -5.34 -3.45
CA ASP A 56 -1.10 -5.08 -2.05
C ASP A 56 -1.48 -3.65 -1.66
N ALA A 57 -1.19 -2.68 -2.54
CA ALA A 57 -1.55 -1.29 -2.29
C ALA A 57 -3.07 -1.14 -2.15
N PHE A 58 -3.84 -1.77 -3.02
CA PHE A 58 -5.30 -1.73 -2.91
C PHE A 58 -5.80 -2.38 -1.63
N GLU A 59 -5.22 -3.51 -1.27
CA GLU A 59 -5.59 -4.23 -0.05
C GLU A 59 -5.34 -3.38 1.18
N ILE A 60 -4.16 -2.79 1.26
CA ILE A 60 -3.80 -1.93 2.38
C ILE A 60 -4.71 -0.71 2.42
N LEU A 61 -4.90 -0.05 1.28
CA LEU A 61 -5.75 1.14 1.20
C LEU A 61 -7.18 0.85 1.66
N ASN A 62 -7.74 -0.25 1.23
CA ASN A 62 -9.10 -0.63 1.63
C ASN A 62 -9.19 -0.80 3.14
N ARG A 63 -8.20 -1.42 3.75
CA ARG A 63 -8.18 -1.59 5.19
C ARG A 63 -8.02 -0.26 5.92
N LEU A 64 -7.16 0.62 5.40
CA LEU A 64 -6.96 1.94 6.00
C LEU A 64 -8.26 2.75 5.97
N GLN A 65 -8.96 2.73 4.86
CA GLN A 65 -10.22 3.44 4.72
C GLN A 65 -11.28 2.90 5.70
N ALA A 66 -11.35 1.59 5.85
CA ALA A 66 -12.27 0.99 6.80
C ALA A 66 -11.95 1.41 8.23
N GLU A 67 -10.67 1.47 8.59
CA GLU A 67 -10.27 1.89 9.92
C GLU A 67 -10.53 3.37 10.16
N GLU A 68 -10.30 4.20 9.14
CA GLU A 68 -10.61 5.63 9.23
C GLU A 68 -12.10 5.87 9.43
N GLU A 69 -12.94 5.13 8.74
CA GLU A 69 -14.38 5.22 8.92
C GLU A 69 -14.81 4.81 10.34
N ALA A 70 -14.18 3.77 10.87
CA ALA A 70 -14.47 3.32 12.22
C ALA A 70 -14.09 4.39 13.26
N ILE A 71 -12.95 5.04 13.09
CA ILE A 71 -12.54 6.12 13.97
C ILE A 71 -13.51 7.29 13.87
N ASP A 72 -13.91 7.64 12.66
CA ASP A 72 -14.83 8.74 12.43
C ASP A 72 -16.18 8.50 13.11
N MET A 73 -16.67 7.29 13.03
CA MET A 73 -17.90 6.90 13.70
C MET A 73 -17.78 6.98 15.22
N GLU A 74 -16.65 6.54 15.76
CA GLU A 74 -16.39 6.66 17.19
C GLU A 74 -16.42 8.12 17.65
N ARG A 75 -15.78 8.99 16.90
CA ARG A 75 -15.72 10.42 17.21
C ARG A 75 -17.09 11.09 17.16
N LYS A 76 -17.95 10.62 16.28
CA LYS A 76 -19.30 11.15 16.16
C LYS A 76 -20.27 10.56 17.18
N GLY A 77 -19.80 9.59 17.96
CA GLY A 77 -20.64 8.94 18.95
C GLY A 77 -21.71 8.05 18.36
N ILE A 78 -21.51 7.61 17.12
CA ILE A 78 -22.45 6.70 16.47
C ILE A 78 -22.18 5.29 16.99
N SER A 79 -23.21 4.66 17.48
CA SER A 79 -23.12 3.26 17.90
C SER A 79 -24.24 2.45 17.26
N TYR A 80 -23.94 1.22 17.02
CA TYR A 80 -24.88 0.29 16.43
C TYR A 80 -25.33 -0.74 17.42
#